data_1838ff524d4d29191ff48b058c408fae
#
_entry.id   1838ff524d4d29191ff48b058c408fae
#
_cell.length_a   1.000
_cell.length_b   1.000
_cell.length_c   1.000
_cell.angle_alpha   90.00
_cell.angle_beta   90.00
_cell.angle_gamma   90.00
#
_symmetry.space_group_name_H-M   'P 1'
#
loop_
_entity.id
_entity.type
_entity.pdbx_description
1 polymer ?
#
loop_
_entity_poly.entity_id
_entity_poly.type
_entity_poly.pdbx_seq_one_letter_code
_entity_poly.pdbx_strand_id
1 'polypeptide(L)'
;KHKFGKAEEDYLRSFKQKKRIHASCEDYRASDTIDLEHDKKDKNKKLNIPIQVLWGKNGVIGKQFDSIKIWQKYSSKKVIGKAIDSGHFIPEQNPQQTIVQLRNFFLKQIKN
;
A
#
# COMPACT_ATOMS: atom_id res chain seq x y z
N LYS A 1 -18.46 10.90 -11.93
CA LYS A 1 -18.15 10.90 -10.46
C LYS A 1 -16.66 10.82 -10.31
N HIS A 2 -16.02 11.87 -9.79
CA HIS A 2 -14.59 11.92 -9.56
C HIS A 2 -14.19 10.85 -8.52
N LYS A 3 -13.18 10.04 -8.84
CA LYS A 3 -12.72 8.94 -7.98
C LYS A 3 -12.09 9.43 -6.67
N PHE A 4 -11.56 10.65 -6.67
CA PHE A 4 -10.79 11.22 -5.56
C PHE A 4 -11.53 12.34 -4.81
N GLY A 5 -12.79 12.63 -5.17
CA GLY A 5 -13.60 13.65 -4.51
C GLY A 5 -12.88 15.00 -4.47
N LYS A 6 -12.89 15.66 -3.30
CA LYS A 6 -12.26 16.97 -3.10
C LYS A 6 -10.74 16.99 -3.21
N ALA A 7 -10.09 15.83 -3.06
CA ALA A 7 -8.62 15.73 -3.14
C ALA A 7 -8.09 15.77 -4.58
N GLU A 8 -8.96 15.66 -5.59
CA GLU A 8 -8.55 15.60 -7.01
C GLU A 8 -7.75 16.83 -7.44
N GLU A 9 -8.16 18.03 -7.03
CA GLU A 9 -7.46 19.26 -7.36
C GLU A 9 -6.05 19.29 -6.77
N ASP A 10 -5.87 18.82 -5.55
CA ASP A 10 -4.56 18.75 -4.89
C ASP A 10 -3.64 17.76 -5.58
N TYR A 11 -4.16 16.61 -5.98
CA TYR A 11 -3.42 15.61 -6.76
C TYR A 11 -3.00 16.16 -8.12
N LEU A 12 -3.91 16.80 -8.86
CA LEU A 12 -3.61 17.40 -10.15
C LEU A 12 -2.58 18.52 -10.02
N ARG A 13 -2.73 19.43 -9.05
CA ARG A 13 -1.75 20.49 -8.79
C ARG A 13 -0.36 19.92 -8.51
N SER A 14 -0.30 18.87 -7.69
CA SER A 14 0.94 18.19 -7.36
C SER A 14 1.57 17.54 -8.58
N PHE A 15 0.80 16.79 -9.36
CA PHE A 15 1.28 15.98 -10.48
C PHE A 15 1.62 16.79 -11.74
N LYS A 16 1.05 17.98 -11.93
CA LYS A 16 1.36 18.87 -13.06
C LYS A 16 2.80 19.40 -13.07
N GLN A 17 3.55 19.26 -11.98
CA GLN A 17 4.94 19.71 -11.91
C GLN A 17 5.86 18.74 -12.67
N LYS A 18 6.60 19.26 -13.67
CA LYS A 18 7.49 18.45 -14.53
C LYS A 18 8.47 17.55 -13.74
N LYS A 19 9.04 18.07 -12.65
CA LYS A 19 9.95 17.29 -11.78
C LYS A 19 9.25 16.10 -11.11
N ARG A 20 8.00 16.25 -10.73
CA ARG A 20 7.23 15.16 -10.09
C ARG A 20 6.79 14.10 -11.10
N ILE A 21 6.42 14.51 -12.31
CA ILE A 21 6.17 13.59 -13.41
C ILE A 21 7.43 12.76 -13.70
N HIS A 22 8.58 13.45 -13.81
CA HIS A 22 9.86 12.76 -14.02
C HIS A 22 10.16 11.76 -12.89
N ALA A 23 10.02 12.17 -11.63
CA ALA A 23 10.25 11.28 -10.48
C ALA A 23 9.33 10.05 -10.51
N SER A 24 8.05 10.21 -10.87
CA SER A 24 7.13 9.08 -11.01
C SER A 24 7.56 8.12 -12.12
N CYS A 25 8.05 8.64 -13.25
CA CYS A 25 8.57 7.80 -14.33
C CYS A 25 9.83 7.03 -13.91
N GLU A 26 10.72 7.67 -13.14
CA GLU A 26 11.93 7.01 -12.62
C GLU A 26 11.59 5.92 -11.61
N ASP A 27 10.57 6.12 -10.78
CA ASP A 27 10.06 5.11 -9.86
C ASP A 27 9.62 3.83 -10.62
N TYR A 28 8.85 3.99 -11.69
CA TYR A 28 8.46 2.85 -12.54
C TYR A 28 9.66 2.19 -13.23
N ARG A 29 10.67 2.95 -13.65
CA ARG A 29 11.90 2.37 -14.23
C ARG A 29 12.70 1.60 -13.19
N ALA A 30 12.80 2.12 -11.95
CA ALA A 30 13.45 1.43 -10.85
C ALA A 30 12.79 0.09 -10.55
N SER A 31 11.46 0.03 -10.57
CA SER A 31 10.68 -1.18 -10.33
C SER A 31 10.97 -2.32 -11.32
N ASP A 32 11.37 -1.98 -12.55
CA ASP A 32 11.70 -2.96 -13.60
C ASP A 32 13.22 -3.26 -13.69
N THR A 33 14.03 -2.63 -12.87
CA THR A 33 15.51 -2.74 -12.93
C THR A 33 16.11 -2.95 -11.54
N ILE A 34 16.54 -1.86 -10.90
CA ILE A 34 17.33 -1.89 -9.66
C ILE A 34 16.56 -2.52 -8.49
N ASP A 35 15.25 -2.32 -8.41
CA ASP A 35 14.43 -2.88 -7.34
C ASP A 35 14.39 -4.41 -7.44
N LEU A 36 14.31 -4.96 -8.66
CA LEU A 36 14.37 -6.41 -8.88
C LEU A 36 15.73 -7.01 -8.45
N GLU A 37 16.83 -6.28 -8.64
CA GLU A 37 18.15 -6.70 -8.18
C GLU A 37 18.23 -6.70 -6.65
N HIS A 38 17.70 -5.65 -6.01
CA HIS A 38 17.63 -5.56 -4.56
C HIS A 38 16.75 -6.67 -3.97
N ASP A 39 15.59 -6.93 -4.56
CA ASP A 39 14.70 -8.00 -4.13
C ASP A 39 15.37 -9.38 -4.21
N LYS A 40 16.14 -9.64 -5.25
CA LYS A 40 16.93 -10.89 -5.38
C LYS A 40 17.97 -11.02 -4.26
N LYS A 41 18.69 -9.93 -3.94
CA LYS A 41 19.69 -9.92 -2.87
C LYS A 41 19.04 -10.10 -1.49
N ASP A 42 17.87 -9.52 -1.30
CA ASP A 42 17.16 -9.48 -0.03
C ASP A 42 16.12 -10.61 0.16
N LYS A 43 16.04 -11.52 -0.80
CA LYS A 43 15.05 -12.62 -0.85
C LYS A 43 14.88 -13.41 0.46
N ASN A 44 15.97 -13.57 1.22
CA ASN A 44 15.97 -14.31 2.48
C ASN A 44 15.89 -13.43 3.72
N LYS A 45 15.90 -12.10 3.56
CA LYS A 45 15.74 -11.17 4.66
C LYS A 45 14.27 -11.06 5.05
N LYS A 46 14.02 -11.04 6.36
CA LYS A 46 12.67 -10.88 6.90
C LYS A 46 12.58 -9.65 7.80
N LEU A 47 11.51 -8.93 7.64
CA LEU A 47 11.16 -7.81 8.51
C LEU A 47 10.74 -8.33 9.88
N ASN A 48 11.36 -7.84 10.94
CA ASN A 48 11.02 -8.17 12.33
C ASN A 48 10.21 -7.06 13.01
N ILE A 49 9.28 -6.50 12.28
CA ILE A 49 8.33 -5.48 12.77
C ILE A 49 6.90 -5.96 12.55
N PRO A 50 5.91 -5.45 13.31
CA PRO A 50 4.50 -5.71 13.03
C PRO A 50 4.12 -5.17 11.65
N ILE A 51 3.41 -5.98 10.87
CA ILE A 51 2.93 -5.61 9.54
C ILE A 51 1.42 -5.76 9.48
N GLN A 52 0.75 -4.70 9.01
CA GLN A 52 -0.65 -4.73 8.60
C GLN A 52 -0.76 -4.51 7.10
N VAL A 53 -1.56 -5.33 6.44
CA VAL A 53 -1.86 -5.19 5.01
C VAL A 53 -3.34 -4.85 4.85
N LEU A 54 -3.63 -3.75 4.15
CA LEU A 54 -4.98 -3.35 3.78
C LEU A 54 -5.09 -3.29 2.26
N TRP A 55 -6.20 -3.79 1.71
CA TRP A 55 -6.43 -3.79 0.27
C TRP A 55 -7.90 -3.56 -0.05
N GLY A 56 -8.19 -3.04 -1.24
CA GLY A 56 -9.57 -2.89 -1.71
C GLY A 56 -10.15 -4.22 -2.15
N LYS A 57 -11.24 -4.64 -1.54
CA LYS A 57 -11.95 -5.91 -1.84
C LYS A 57 -12.28 -6.05 -3.32
N ASN A 58 -12.71 -4.95 -3.95
CA ASN A 58 -13.17 -4.90 -5.33
C ASN A 58 -12.06 -4.49 -6.32
N GLY A 59 -10.86 -4.19 -5.82
CA GLY A 59 -9.69 -3.87 -6.64
C GLY A 59 -8.99 -5.12 -7.18
N VAL A 60 -8.00 -4.90 -8.05
CA VAL A 60 -7.21 -5.98 -8.67
C VAL A 60 -6.53 -6.84 -7.60
N ILE A 61 -5.93 -6.21 -6.60
CA ILE A 61 -5.23 -6.91 -5.51
C ILE A 61 -6.17 -7.86 -4.78
N GLY A 62 -7.37 -7.38 -4.40
CA GLY A 62 -8.34 -8.21 -3.65
C GLY A 62 -8.91 -9.38 -4.45
N LYS A 63 -8.92 -9.28 -5.78
CA LYS A 63 -9.46 -10.31 -6.67
C LYS A 63 -8.44 -11.36 -7.09
N GLN A 64 -7.15 -10.99 -7.16
CA GLN A 64 -6.12 -11.83 -7.79
C GLN A 64 -5.06 -12.33 -6.81
N PHE A 65 -4.93 -11.72 -5.62
CA PHE A 65 -3.82 -12.00 -4.72
C PHE A 65 -4.27 -12.27 -3.28
N ASP A 66 -3.63 -13.24 -2.66
CA ASP A 66 -3.66 -13.42 -1.20
C ASP A 66 -2.57 -12.53 -0.58
N SER A 67 -2.94 -11.29 -0.29
CA SER A 67 -2.02 -10.27 0.18
C SER A 67 -1.35 -10.65 1.51
N ILE A 68 -2.07 -11.28 2.42
CA ILE A 68 -1.50 -11.72 3.71
C ILE A 68 -0.45 -12.80 3.48
N LYS A 69 -0.74 -13.81 2.65
CA LYS A 69 0.19 -14.89 2.34
C LYS A 69 1.46 -14.39 1.65
N ILE A 70 1.33 -13.42 0.76
CA ILE A 70 2.47 -12.81 0.08
C ILE A 70 3.37 -12.10 1.09
N TRP A 71 2.83 -11.18 1.90
CA TRP A 71 3.60 -10.43 2.88
C TRP A 71 4.15 -11.30 4.02
N GLN A 72 3.49 -12.41 4.35
CA GLN A 72 3.99 -13.35 5.36
C GLN A 72 5.35 -13.96 4.99
N LYS A 73 5.67 -14.07 3.71
CA LYS A 73 6.97 -14.54 3.24
C LYS A 73 8.12 -13.60 3.62
N TYR A 74 7.83 -12.30 3.75
CA TYR A 74 8.78 -11.24 4.06
C TYR A 74 8.81 -10.83 5.53
N SER A 75 8.01 -11.47 6.39
CA SER A 75 7.91 -11.15 7.81
C SER A 75 8.30 -12.32 8.70
N SER A 76 9.04 -12.04 9.78
CA SER A 76 9.29 -12.99 10.88
C SER A 76 8.15 -13.01 11.90
N LYS A 77 7.27 -12.00 11.88
CA LYS A 77 6.08 -11.91 12.73
C LYS A 77 4.82 -12.22 11.95
N LYS A 78 3.74 -12.58 12.65
CA LYS A 78 2.44 -12.80 12.03
C LYS A 78 1.93 -11.52 11.35
N VAL A 79 1.72 -11.59 10.04
CA VAL A 79 1.11 -10.52 9.27
C VAL A 79 -0.40 -10.53 9.51
N ILE A 80 -0.96 -9.38 9.80
CA ILE A 80 -2.42 -9.19 9.89
C ILE A 80 -2.91 -8.33 8.73
N GLY A 81 -4.17 -8.45 8.38
CA GLY A 81 -4.71 -7.63 7.32
C GLY A 81 -6.20 -7.78 7.15
N LYS A 82 -6.77 -6.88 6.35
CA LYS A 82 -8.21 -6.88 6.06
C LYS A 82 -8.50 -6.26 4.70
N ALA A 83 -9.46 -6.83 4.01
CA ALA A 83 -10.08 -6.20 2.86
C ALA A 83 -10.95 -5.02 3.31
N ILE A 84 -10.79 -3.90 2.63
CA ILE A 84 -11.63 -2.70 2.77
C ILE A 84 -12.71 -2.75 1.69
N ASP A 85 -13.93 -2.40 2.03
CA ASP A 85 -15.03 -2.35 1.06
C ASP A 85 -14.89 -1.14 0.12
N SER A 86 -14.01 -1.30 -0.86
CA SER A 86 -13.62 -0.27 -1.82
C SER A 86 -13.00 -0.90 -3.07
N GLY A 87 -12.72 -0.06 -4.08
CA GLY A 87 -11.81 -0.37 -5.18
C GLY A 87 -10.34 -0.24 -4.76
N HIS A 88 -9.49 0.14 -5.71
CA HIS A 88 -8.03 0.22 -5.50
C HIS A 88 -7.61 1.32 -4.50
N PHE A 89 -8.27 2.47 -4.54
CA PHE A 89 -7.90 3.66 -3.75
C PHE A 89 -8.66 3.67 -2.41
N ILE A 90 -8.21 2.85 -1.47
CA ILE A 90 -8.90 2.62 -0.20
C ILE A 90 -9.09 3.89 0.66
N PRO A 91 -8.12 4.82 0.78
CA PRO A 91 -8.29 6.02 1.60
C PRO A 91 -9.34 6.98 1.03
N GLU A 92 -9.40 7.12 -0.28
CA GLU A 92 -10.35 8.02 -0.96
C GLU A 92 -11.74 7.43 -1.08
N GLN A 93 -11.83 6.12 -1.29
CA GLN A 93 -13.10 5.44 -1.54
C GLN A 93 -13.82 4.98 -0.28
N ASN A 94 -13.06 4.64 0.77
CA ASN A 94 -13.62 4.28 2.08
C ASN A 94 -12.69 4.74 3.22
N PRO A 95 -12.58 6.06 3.46
CA PRO A 95 -11.71 6.62 4.49
C PRO A 95 -12.09 6.16 5.89
N GLN A 96 -13.37 6.00 6.18
CA GLN A 96 -13.86 5.62 7.50
C GLN A 96 -13.34 4.24 7.91
N GLN A 97 -13.53 3.24 7.06
CA GLN A 97 -13.05 1.88 7.34
C GLN A 97 -11.53 1.82 7.37
N THR A 98 -10.86 2.55 6.49
CA THR A 98 -9.39 2.64 6.43
C THR A 98 -8.82 3.20 7.72
N ILE A 99 -9.34 4.34 8.20
CA ILE A 99 -8.89 4.99 9.44
C ILE A 99 -9.09 4.08 10.65
N VAL A 100 -10.25 3.42 10.77
CA VAL A 100 -10.51 2.49 11.88
C VAL A 100 -9.49 1.36 11.92
N GLN A 101 -9.16 0.76 10.78
CA GLN A 101 -8.18 -0.32 10.71
C GLN A 101 -6.76 0.15 11.08
N LEU A 102 -6.32 1.29 10.55
CA LEU A 102 -5.02 1.89 10.88
C LEU A 102 -4.93 2.24 12.37
N ARG A 103 -5.92 2.93 12.91
CA ARG A 103 -5.97 3.31 14.33
C ARG A 103 -5.87 2.10 15.23
N ASN A 104 -6.65 1.05 14.97
CA ASN A 104 -6.66 -0.16 15.78
C ASN A 104 -5.30 -0.87 15.74
N PHE A 105 -4.64 -0.89 14.59
CA PHE A 105 -3.31 -1.43 14.46
C PHE A 105 -2.29 -0.67 15.29
N PHE A 106 -2.19 0.65 15.12
CA PHE A 106 -1.20 1.48 15.83
C PHE A 106 -1.42 1.50 17.34
N LEU A 107 -2.67 1.58 17.81
CA LEU A 107 -2.95 1.54 19.24
C LEU A 107 -2.52 0.23 19.92
N LYS A 108 -2.56 -0.88 19.21
CA LYS A 108 -2.04 -2.16 19.73
C LYS A 108 -0.52 -2.14 19.88
N GLN A 109 0.21 -1.45 18.99
CA GLN A 109 1.66 -1.37 19.05
C GLN A 109 2.15 -0.47 20.19
N ILE A 110 1.37 0.55 20.57
CA ILE A 110 1.73 1.47 21.67
C ILE A 110 1.52 0.82 23.05
N LYS A 111 0.57 -0.14 23.15
CA LYS A 111 0.26 -0.82 24.43
C LYS A 111 1.18 -2.01 24.75
N ASN A 112 2.02 -2.37 23.83
CA ASN A 112 3.03 -3.43 23.97
C ASN A 112 4.42 -2.83 24.14
#